data_2c72b72da0b53b3f45620a6077136ea4
#
_entry.id   2c72b72da0b53b3f45620a6077136ea4
#
_cell.length_a   1.000
_cell.length_b   1.000
_cell.length_c   1.000
_cell.angle_alpha   90.00
_cell.angle_beta   90.00
_cell.angle_gamma   90.00
#
_symmetry.space_group_name_H-M   'P 1'
#
loop_
_entity.id
_entity.type
_entity.pdbx_description
1 polymer ?
#
loop_
_entity_poly.entity_id
_entity_poly.type
_entity_poly.pdbx_seq_one_letter_code
_entity_poly.pdbx_strand_id
1 'polypeptide(L)'
;MKYNPETGHRIKDENCPGRINWVHSLMKSSGQLPQDWQLTQCLFGEHLLKQYPNKVVALVESEKTAVICAGLMPRFLWLATGGKSMINERLLVLKGRKVVAFPDIDGYDEWQRKLAEYPQLSITISPILQHNATQADRDAHIDIADWLIRYMFDSAPEDAWKRNAEFLKAVEFISGDHQEEVGKLIQELGLVFFGAEKVSEETSGEALP
;
A
#
# COMPACT_ATOMS: atom_id res chain seq x y z
N MET A 1 14.86 8.22 -8.03
CA MET A 1 14.21 9.53 -7.84
C MET A 1 14.90 10.26 -6.71
N LYS A 2 15.13 11.57 -6.81
CA LYS A 2 15.72 12.36 -5.72
C LYS A 2 14.63 12.97 -4.85
N TYR A 3 14.89 12.99 -3.55
CA TYR A 3 14.06 13.64 -2.54
C TYR A 3 14.88 14.70 -1.82
N ASN A 4 14.22 15.74 -1.37
CA ASN A 4 14.82 16.75 -0.51
C ASN A 4 15.05 16.14 0.88
N PRO A 5 16.28 16.11 1.41
CA PRO A 5 16.59 15.46 2.68
C PRO A 5 15.97 16.16 3.91
N GLU A 6 15.65 17.45 3.78
CA GLU A 6 15.08 18.24 4.89
C GLU A 6 13.55 18.08 4.97
N THR A 7 12.88 18.00 3.83
CA THR A 7 11.41 17.99 3.77
C THR A 7 10.82 16.62 3.46
N GLY A 8 11.64 15.66 3.00
CA GLY A 8 11.17 14.36 2.53
C GLY A 8 10.36 14.42 1.22
N HIS A 9 10.18 15.60 0.63
CA HIS A 9 9.41 15.74 -0.59
C HIS A 9 10.23 15.43 -1.83
N ARG A 10 9.55 14.95 -2.87
CA ARG A 10 10.14 14.69 -4.18
C ARG A 10 10.62 16.00 -4.82
N ILE A 11 11.85 16.03 -5.32
CA ILE A 11 12.38 17.17 -6.08
C ILE A 11 11.68 17.21 -7.43
N LYS A 12 10.93 18.29 -7.68
CA LYS A 12 10.17 18.51 -8.92
C LYS A 12 10.92 19.36 -9.95
N ASP A 13 12.03 20.02 -9.56
CA ASP A 13 12.84 20.84 -10.44
C ASP A 13 13.38 20.01 -11.63
N GLU A 14 12.94 20.36 -12.84
CA GLU A 14 13.32 19.65 -14.07
C GLU A 14 14.80 19.84 -14.42
N ASN A 15 15.41 20.92 -13.94
CA ASN A 15 16.83 21.21 -14.16
C ASN A 15 17.74 20.48 -13.14
N CYS A 16 17.17 19.76 -12.15
CA CYS A 16 17.95 19.02 -11.19
C CYS A 16 18.57 17.77 -11.84
N PRO A 17 19.91 17.70 -12.03
CA PRO A 17 20.55 16.54 -12.66
C PRO A 17 20.27 15.25 -11.90
N GLY A 18 19.87 14.21 -12.62
CA GLY A 18 19.60 12.89 -12.04
C GLY A 18 18.39 12.88 -11.11
N ARG A 19 17.46 13.82 -11.23
CA ARG A 19 16.19 13.87 -10.50
C ARG A 19 15.42 12.57 -10.59
N ILE A 20 15.36 11.99 -11.77
CA ILE A 20 14.83 10.63 -11.99
C ILE A 20 15.95 9.81 -12.62
N ASN A 21 16.22 8.67 -12.02
CA ASN A 21 17.21 7.75 -12.54
C ASN A 21 16.71 6.31 -12.42
N TRP A 22 16.91 5.55 -13.47
CA TRP A 22 16.51 4.16 -13.53
C TRP A 22 17.74 3.28 -13.70
N VAL A 23 17.89 2.24 -12.88
CA VAL A 23 19.05 1.34 -12.93
C VAL A 23 19.25 0.78 -14.33
N HIS A 24 18.18 0.32 -14.98
CA HIS A 24 18.28 -0.21 -16.34
C HIS A 24 18.73 0.82 -17.37
N SER A 25 18.36 2.12 -17.20
CA SER A 25 18.83 3.19 -18.09
C SER A 25 20.33 3.44 -17.93
N LEU A 26 20.84 3.39 -16.68
CA LEU A 26 22.27 3.47 -16.41
C LEU A 26 23.02 2.26 -16.98
N MET A 27 22.48 1.07 -16.82
CA MET A 27 23.08 -0.16 -17.36
C MET A 27 23.11 -0.17 -18.90
N LYS A 28 22.04 0.36 -19.55
CA LYS A 28 22.06 0.55 -21.00
C LYS A 28 23.13 1.54 -21.45
N SER A 29 23.19 2.70 -20.80
CA SER A 29 24.17 3.75 -21.15
C SER A 29 25.61 3.32 -20.92
N SER A 30 25.86 2.42 -19.95
CA SER A 30 27.19 1.85 -19.65
C SER A 30 27.52 0.59 -20.48
N GLY A 31 26.64 0.18 -21.40
CA GLY A 31 26.84 -1.02 -22.20
C GLY A 31 26.69 -2.35 -21.46
N GLN A 32 26.17 -2.35 -20.25
CA GLN A 32 25.95 -3.55 -19.44
C GLN A 32 24.70 -4.34 -19.85
N LEU A 33 23.79 -3.73 -20.63
CA LEU A 33 22.63 -4.38 -21.19
C LEU A 33 22.70 -4.41 -22.71
N PRO A 34 22.20 -5.49 -23.36
CA PRO A 34 22.09 -5.54 -24.81
C PRO A 34 21.25 -4.38 -25.35
N GLN A 35 21.50 -3.97 -26.60
CA GLN A 35 20.77 -2.87 -27.24
C GLN A 35 19.28 -3.15 -27.41
N ASP A 36 18.93 -4.40 -27.65
CA ASP A 36 17.56 -4.91 -27.80
C ASP A 36 16.88 -5.26 -26.48
N TRP A 37 17.58 -5.09 -25.34
CA TRP A 37 17.00 -5.37 -24.03
C TRP A 37 15.78 -4.49 -23.76
N GLN A 38 14.69 -5.12 -23.31
CA GLN A 38 13.45 -4.45 -22.95
C GLN A 38 13.11 -4.72 -21.48
N LEU A 39 12.61 -3.68 -20.81
CA LEU A 39 12.14 -3.80 -19.44
C LEU A 39 10.81 -4.57 -19.40
N THR A 40 10.82 -5.75 -18.80
CA THR A 40 9.60 -6.48 -18.47
C THR A 40 9.28 -6.26 -16.99
N GLN A 41 8.10 -5.74 -16.73
CA GLN A 41 7.61 -5.48 -15.36
C GLN A 41 6.42 -6.39 -15.07
N CYS A 42 6.32 -6.84 -13.82
CA CYS A 42 5.13 -7.49 -13.25
C CYS A 42 4.38 -6.52 -12.32
N LEU A 43 3.26 -6.94 -11.77
CA LEU A 43 2.60 -6.19 -10.71
C LEU A 43 3.46 -6.24 -9.44
N PHE A 44 3.51 -5.15 -8.69
CA PHE A 44 4.09 -5.19 -7.35
C PHE A 44 3.28 -6.16 -6.48
N GLY A 45 3.96 -7.03 -5.74
CA GLY A 45 3.31 -8.06 -4.93
C GLY A 45 2.80 -9.29 -5.70
N GLU A 46 2.97 -9.38 -7.03
CA GLU A 46 2.47 -10.48 -7.87
C GLU A 46 2.90 -11.87 -7.39
N HIS A 47 4.11 -12.01 -6.85
CA HIS A 47 4.63 -13.26 -6.30
C HIS A 47 3.76 -13.84 -5.18
N LEU A 48 3.00 -12.99 -4.46
CA LEU A 48 2.10 -13.39 -3.38
C LEU A 48 0.82 -14.06 -3.89
N LEU A 49 0.48 -13.93 -5.17
CA LEU A 49 -0.71 -14.56 -5.74
C LEU A 49 -0.73 -16.07 -5.54
N LYS A 50 0.44 -16.72 -5.62
CA LYS A 50 0.58 -18.17 -5.40
C LYS A 50 0.43 -18.54 -3.93
N GLN A 51 0.88 -17.69 -3.02
CA GLN A 51 0.82 -17.93 -1.57
C GLN A 51 -0.61 -17.76 -1.02
N TYR A 52 -1.38 -16.85 -1.62
CA TYR A 52 -2.73 -16.51 -1.17
C TYR A 52 -3.77 -16.71 -2.29
N PRO A 53 -4.02 -17.96 -2.74
CA PRO A 53 -4.86 -18.23 -3.91
C PRO A 53 -6.32 -17.78 -3.73
N ASN A 54 -6.83 -17.75 -2.50
CA ASN A 54 -8.24 -17.48 -2.19
C ASN A 54 -8.51 -16.04 -1.71
N LYS A 55 -7.46 -15.24 -1.43
CA LYS A 55 -7.67 -13.83 -1.02
C LYS A 55 -8.19 -13.00 -2.19
N VAL A 56 -9.13 -12.11 -1.90
CA VAL A 56 -9.54 -11.07 -2.84
C VAL A 56 -8.36 -10.14 -3.07
N VAL A 57 -8.04 -9.87 -4.32
CA VAL A 57 -6.97 -8.94 -4.69
C VAL A 57 -7.50 -7.51 -4.59
N ALA A 58 -6.74 -6.64 -3.94
CA ALA A 58 -6.91 -5.20 -3.99
C ALA A 58 -5.82 -4.60 -4.88
N LEU A 59 -6.20 -3.88 -5.92
CA LEU A 59 -5.29 -3.30 -6.89
C LEU A 59 -5.24 -1.79 -6.71
N VAL A 60 -4.04 -1.24 -6.52
CA VAL A 60 -3.78 0.19 -6.36
C VAL A 60 -2.75 0.68 -7.38
N GLU A 61 -2.52 1.98 -7.41
CA GLU A 61 -1.59 2.58 -8.36
C GLU A 61 -0.13 2.42 -7.89
N SER A 62 0.18 2.79 -6.66
CA SER A 62 1.55 2.85 -6.16
C SER A 62 1.90 1.71 -5.20
N GLU A 63 3.18 1.32 -5.21
CA GLU A 63 3.73 0.31 -4.30
C GLU A 63 3.64 0.75 -2.84
N LYS A 64 3.87 2.05 -2.56
CA LYS A 64 3.71 2.66 -1.23
C LYS A 64 2.29 2.40 -0.69
N THR A 65 1.29 2.70 -1.51
CA THR A 65 -0.12 2.50 -1.17
C THR A 65 -0.43 1.04 -0.88
N ALA A 66 0.08 0.11 -1.72
CA ALA A 66 -0.11 -1.32 -1.51
C ALA A 66 0.47 -1.80 -0.16
N VAL A 67 1.68 -1.35 0.19
CA VAL A 67 2.34 -1.73 1.46
C VAL A 67 1.57 -1.19 2.66
N ILE A 68 1.21 0.09 2.67
CA ILE A 68 0.45 0.70 3.76
C ILE A 68 -0.90 0.02 3.94
N CYS A 69 -1.63 -0.17 2.84
CA CYS A 69 -2.95 -0.82 2.89
C CYS A 69 -2.87 -2.29 3.29
N ALA A 70 -1.78 -2.99 3.00
CA ALA A 70 -1.58 -4.36 3.47
C ALA A 70 -1.51 -4.44 5.00
N GLY A 71 -0.90 -3.44 5.63
CA GLY A 71 -0.91 -3.31 7.09
C GLY A 71 -2.27 -2.93 7.66
N LEU A 72 -2.97 -1.98 7.03
CA LEU A 72 -4.25 -1.46 7.53
C LEU A 72 -5.44 -2.39 7.23
N MET A 73 -5.41 -3.12 6.12
CA MET A 73 -6.50 -4.01 5.68
C MET A 73 -5.96 -5.37 5.19
N PRO A 74 -5.43 -6.22 6.09
CA PRO A 74 -4.77 -7.48 5.74
C PRO A 74 -5.70 -8.55 5.14
N ARG A 75 -7.02 -8.32 5.17
CA ARG A 75 -8.01 -9.21 4.54
C ARG A 75 -7.88 -9.28 3.01
N PHE A 76 -7.31 -8.26 2.37
CA PHE A 76 -7.03 -8.24 0.94
C PHE A 76 -5.59 -8.66 0.65
N LEU A 77 -5.35 -9.09 -0.58
CA LEU A 77 -4.02 -9.20 -1.15
C LEU A 77 -3.75 -7.94 -1.98
N TRP A 78 -2.93 -7.05 -1.46
CA TRP A 78 -2.64 -5.76 -2.07
C TRP A 78 -1.54 -5.88 -3.12
N LEU A 79 -1.87 -5.44 -4.33
CA LEU A 79 -0.97 -5.37 -5.48
C LEU A 79 -0.96 -3.96 -6.03
N ALA A 80 0.13 -3.56 -6.70
CA ALA A 80 0.18 -2.28 -7.37
C ALA A 80 0.56 -2.40 -8.85
N THR A 81 0.02 -1.49 -9.66
CA THR A 81 0.32 -1.40 -11.09
C THR A 81 1.66 -0.74 -11.37
N GLY A 82 2.15 0.09 -10.45
CA GLY A 82 3.37 0.89 -10.62
C GLY A 82 3.12 2.22 -11.32
N GLY A 83 1.86 2.64 -11.49
CA GLY A 83 1.48 3.93 -12.03
C GLY A 83 0.11 3.94 -12.69
N LYS A 84 -0.51 5.11 -12.74
CA LYS A 84 -1.86 5.36 -13.26
C LYS A 84 -2.07 4.84 -14.69
N SER A 85 -1.07 5.01 -15.55
CA SER A 85 -1.13 4.58 -16.95
C SER A 85 -0.86 3.10 -17.16
N MET A 86 -0.51 2.36 -16.10
CA MET A 86 0.00 0.99 -16.19
C MET A 86 -1.09 -0.09 -16.15
N ILE A 87 -2.33 0.27 -16.44
CA ILE A 87 -3.41 -0.67 -16.77
C ILE A 87 -3.14 -1.21 -18.17
N ASN A 88 -2.65 -2.43 -18.26
CA ASN A 88 -2.26 -3.10 -19.50
C ASN A 88 -2.28 -4.64 -19.34
N GLU A 89 -1.74 -5.36 -20.29
CA GLU A 89 -1.74 -6.84 -20.38
C GLU A 89 -1.18 -7.55 -19.15
N ARG A 90 -0.37 -6.88 -18.31
CA ARG A 90 0.13 -7.46 -17.05
C ARG A 90 -1.00 -7.87 -16.11
N LEU A 91 -2.17 -7.22 -16.23
CA LEU A 91 -3.35 -7.59 -15.44
C LEU A 91 -3.88 -8.99 -15.76
N LEU A 92 -3.51 -9.58 -16.88
CA LEU A 92 -3.97 -10.94 -17.27
C LEU A 92 -3.54 -12.01 -16.26
N VAL A 93 -2.50 -11.78 -15.47
CA VAL A 93 -2.11 -12.65 -14.34
C VAL A 93 -3.22 -12.77 -13.29
N LEU A 94 -4.15 -11.82 -13.25
CA LEU A 94 -5.30 -11.80 -12.33
C LEU A 94 -6.51 -12.60 -12.85
N LYS A 95 -6.40 -13.26 -14.01
CA LYS A 95 -7.49 -14.07 -14.55
C LYS A 95 -7.92 -15.14 -13.55
N GLY A 96 -9.23 -15.24 -13.31
CA GLY A 96 -9.82 -16.16 -12.33
C GLY A 96 -9.77 -15.66 -10.88
N ARG A 97 -9.21 -14.49 -10.61
CA ARG A 97 -9.21 -13.87 -9.27
C ARG A 97 -10.35 -12.85 -9.14
N LYS A 98 -10.88 -12.73 -7.94
CA LYS A 98 -11.74 -11.58 -7.59
C LYS A 98 -10.84 -10.40 -7.28
N VAL A 99 -11.05 -9.28 -7.96
CA VAL A 99 -10.23 -8.07 -7.82
C VAL A 99 -11.11 -6.88 -7.51
N VAL A 100 -10.69 -6.07 -6.54
CA VAL A 100 -11.24 -4.74 -6.28
C VAL A 100 -10.14 -3.72 -6.58
N ALA A 101 -10.39 -2.85 -7.52
CA ALA A 101 -9.47 -1.77 -7.88
C ALA A 101 -9.79 -0.51 -7.09
N PHE A 102 -8.77 0.11 -6.51
CA PHE A 102 -8.83 1.35 -5.75
C PHE A 102 -7.95 2.40 -6.45
N PRO A 103 -8.44 3.03 -7.52
CA PRO A 103 -7.71 4.11 -8.17
C PRO A 103 -7.54 5.30 -7.23
N ASP A 104 -6.49 6.08 -7.45
CA ASP A 104 -6.34 7.38 -6.80
C ASP A 104 -7.53 8.29 -7.18
N ILE A 105 -7.77 9.33 -6.39
CA ILE A 105 -8.97 10.17 -6.53
C ILE A 105 -9.14 10.75 -7.93
N ASP A 106 -8.07 11.04 -8.62
CA ASP A 106 -8.04 11.59 -9.99
C ASP A 106 -7.91 10.51 -11.08
N GLY A 107 -7.83 9.22 -10.70
CA GLY A 107 -7.63 8.08 -11.59
C GLY A 107 -8.89 7.29 -11.95
N TYR A 108 -10.03 7.57 -11.29
CA TYR A 108 -11.22 6.73 -11.37
C TYR A 108 -11.75 6.51 -12.80
N ASP A 109 -12.02 7.59 -13.52
CA ASP A 109 -12.60 7.52 -14.87
C ASP A 109 -11.62 6.89 -15.88
N GLU A 110 -10.33 7.17 -15.73
CA GLU A 110 -9.30 6.56 -16.57
C GLU A 110 -9.22 5.05 -16.34
N TRP A 111 -9.21 4.62 -15.07
CA TRP A 111 -9.20 3.21 -14.73
C TRP A 111 -10.48 2.50 -15.19
N GLN A 112 -11.64 3.13 -15.01
CA GLN A 112 -12.91 2.58 -15.47
C GLN A 112 -12.88 2.30 -16.98
N ARG A 113 -12.42 3.25 -17.77
CA ARG A 113 -12.31 3.12 -19.22
C ARG A 113 -11.32 2.01 -19.62
N LYS A 114 -10.12 2.01 -19.03
CA LYS A 114 -9.07 1.03 -19.37
C LYS A 114 -9.41 -0.39 -18.91
N LEU A 115 -10.00 -0.56 -17.72
CA LEU A 115 -10.40 -1.87 -17.23
C LEU A 115 -11.54 -2.48 -18.04
N ALA A 116 -12.37 -1.67 -18.67
CA ALA A 116 -13.40 -2.15 -19.58
C ALA A 116 -12.82 -2.86 -20.83
N GLU A 117 -11.55 -2.63 -21.16
CA GLU A 117 -10.85 -3.32 -22.25
C GLU A 117 -10.48 -4.78 -21.87
N TYR A 118 -10.61 -5.15 -20.59
CA TYR A 118 -10.30 -6.48 -20.06
C TYR A 118 -11.52 -7.21 -19.49
N PRO A 119 -12.59 -7.44 -20.29
CA PRO A 119 -13.84 -8.04 -19.81
C PRO A 119 -13.68 -9.46 -19.27
N GLN A 120 -12.58 -10.15 -19.61
CA GLN A 120 -12.23 -11.48 -19.11
C GLN A 120 -11.72 -11.50 -17.68
N LEU A 121 -11.49 -10.33 -17.07
CA LEU A 121 -11.04 -10.17 -15.69
C LEU A 121 -12.24 -9.78 -14.80
N SER A 122 -12.34 -10.42 -13.63
CA SER A 122 -13.38 -10.09 -12.63
C SER A 122 -12.90 -8.95 -11.74
N ILE A 123 -12.88 -7.72 -12.28
CA ILE A 123 -12.42 -6.52 -11.58
C ILE A 123 -13.62 -5.59 -11.31
N THR A 124 -13.82 -5.24 -10.06
CA THR A 124 -14.76 -4.22 -9.62
C THR A 124 -13.98 -2.98 -9.18
N ILE A 125 -14.39 -1.79 -9.62
CA ILE A 125 -13.77 -0.53 -9.19
C ILE A 125 -14.51 -0.03 -7.95
N SER A 126 -13.76 0.26 -6.90
CA SER A 126 -14.31 0.82 -5.67
C SER A 126 -14.56 2.32 -5.84
N PRO A 127 -15.79 2.80 -5.60
CA PRO A 127 -16.10 4.22 -5.65
C PRO A 127 -15.85 4.93 -4.32
N ILE A 128 -15.13 4.30 -3.38
CA ILE A 128 -15.02 4.80 -2.00
C ILE A 128 -14.45 6.21 -1.92
N LEU A 129 -13.38 6.50 -2.67
CA LEU A 129 -12.79 7.85 -2.69
C LEU A 129 -13.72 8.84 -3.38
N GLN A 130 -14.42 8.44 -4.46
CA GLN A 130 -15.34 9.30 -5.18
C GLN A 130 -16.49 9.78 -4.31
N HIS A 131 -17.00 8.90 -3.44
CA HIS A 131 -18.17 9.20 -2.59
C HIS A 131 -17.80 9.91 -1.29
N ASN A 132 -16.59 9.70 -0.76
CA ASN A 132 -16.23 10.18 0.58
C ASN A 132 -15.18 11.31 0.59
N ALA A 133 -14.49 11.55 -0.53
CA ALA A 133 -13.46 12.59 -0.58
C ALA A 133 -14.05 13.99 -0.57
N THR A 134 -13.50 14.85 0.26
CA THR A 134 -13.76 16.29 0.30
C THR A 134 -13.10 17.01 -0.88
N GLN A 135 -13.38 18.31 -1.07
CA GLN A 135 -12.66 19.09 -2.09
C GLN A 135 -11.17 19.19 -1.77
N ALA A 136 -10.81 19.37 -0.50
CA ALA A 136 -9.41 19.38 -0.07
C ALA A 136 -8.68 18.07 -0.40
N ASP A 137 -9.37 16.93 -0.33
CA ASP A 137 -8.83 15.62 -0.70
C ASP A 137 -8.56 15.52 -2.21
N ARG A 138 -9.46 16.08 -3.00
CA ARG A 138 -9.31 16.14 -4.46
C ARG A 138 -8.13 17.03 -4.86
N ASP A 139 -8.00 18.17 -4.21
CA ASP A 139 -6.90 19.12 -4.43
C ASP A 139 -5.54 18.53 -3.99
N ALA A 140 -5.56 17.68 -2.95
CA ALA A 140 -4.38 16.98 -2.45
C ALA A 140 -4.05 15.69 -3.24
N HIS A 141 -4.91 15.26 -4.16
CA HIS A 141 -4.76 14.04 -4.96
C HIS A 141 -4.52 12.79 -4.09
N ILE A 142 -5.38 12.61 -3.07
CA ILE A 142 -5.20 11.50 -2.12
C ILE A 142 -5.41 10.14 -2.77
N ASP A 143 -4.74 9.14 -2.20
CA ASP A 143 -4.93 7.72 -2.48
C ASP A 143 -5.74 7.01 -1.37
N ILE A 144 -6.02 5.73 -1.55
CA ILE A 144 -6.77 4.96 -0.56
C ILE A 144 -6.02 4.80 0.77
N ALA A 145 -4.69 4.81 0.78
CA ALA A 145 -3.91 4.75 2.02
C ALA A 145 -4.06 6.05 2.82
N ASP A 146 -4.00 7.21 2.17
CA ASP A 146 -4.20 8.50 2.81
C ASP A 146 -5.59 8.60 3.44
N TRP A 147 -6.62 8.11 2.71
CA TRP A 147 -8.00 8.07 3.23
C TRP A 147 -8.15 7.12 4.42
N LEU A 148 -7.57 5.91 4.35
CA LEU A 148 -7.63 4.92 5.43
C LEU A 148 -6.90 5.42 6.68
N ILE A 149 -5.72 6.02 6.52
CA ILE A 149 -4.96 6.60 7.64
C ILE A 149 -5.83 7.64 8.35
N ARG A 150 -6.41 8.58 7.61
CA ARG A 150 -7.29 9.59 8.18
C ARG A 150 -8.51 8.97 8.85
N TYR A 151 -9.20 8.05 8.18
CA TYR A 151 -10.36 7.38 8.73
C TYR A 151 -10.06 6.63 10.02
N MET A 152 -8.89 5.99 10.11
CA MET A 152 -8.51 5.19 11.27
C MET A 152 -7.92 6.01 12.42
N PHE A 153 -7.22 7.12 12.12
CA PHE A 153 -6.48 7.86 13.13
C PHE A 153 -7.05 9.26 13.41
N ASP A 154 -7.59 9.97 12.41
CA ASP A 154 -8.09 11.34 12.59
C ASP A 154 -9.59 11.40 12.88
N SER A 155 -10.38 10.49 12.30
CA SER A 155 -11.84 10.46 12.46
C SER A 155 -12.32 9.59 13.62
N ALA A 156 -11.41 8.77 14.17
CA ALA A 156 -11.75 7.88 15.25
C ALA A 156 -11.63 8.62 16.60
N PRO A 157 -12.51 8.33 17.58
CA PRO A 157 -12.26 8.71 18.97
C PRO A 157 -10.85 8.29 19.38
N GLU A 158 -10.22 9.09 20.27
CA GLU A 158 -8.82 8.94 20.69
C GLU A 158 -8.39 7.50 21.07
N ASP A 159 -9.38 6.64 21.33
CA ASP A 159 -9.22 5.23 21.71
C ASP A 159 -9.68 4.22 20.64
N ALA A 160 -10.13 4.66 19.46
CA ALA A 160 -10.69 3.74 18.45
C ALA A 160 -9.63 2.81 17.83
N TRP A 161 -8.37 3.24 17.76
CA TRP A 161 -7.26 2.38 17.35
C TRP A 161 -6.97 1.26 18.36
N LYS A 162 -7.22 1.51 19.67
CA LYS A 162 -7.13 0.49 20.74
C LYS A 162 -8.16 -0.63 20.53
N ARG A 163 -9.25 -0.35 19.85
CA ARG A 163 -10.35 -1.30 19.59
C ARG A 163 -10.21 -2.03 18.25
N ASN A 164 -9.24 -1.65 17.42
CA ASN A 164 -9.03 -2.33 16.14
C ASN A 164 -8.23 -3.63 16.34
N ALA A 165 -8.94 -4.68 16.80
CA ALA A 165 -8.34 -6.00 17.03
C ALA A 165 -7.68 -6.60 15.78
N GLU A 166 -8.10 -6.22 14.56
CA GLU A 166 -7.50 -6.66 13.30
C GLU A 166 -6.14 -5.97 13.06
N PHE A 167 -6.02 -4.68 13.42
CA PHE A 167 -4.75 -3.96 13.35
C PHE A 167 -3.74 -4.53 14.35
N LEU A 168 -4.16 -4.75 15.60
CA LEU A 168 -3.31 -5.35 16.62
C LEU A 168 -2.86 -6.76 16.23
N LYS A 169 -3.76 -7.59 15.68
CA LYS A 169 -3.41 -8.90 15.12
C LYS A 169 -2.47 -8.82 13.91
N ALA A 170 -2.60 -7.81 13.07
CA ALA A 170 -1.69 -7.62 11.94
C ALA A 170 -0.28 -7.23 12.42
N VAL A 171 -0.18 -6.36 13.43
CA VAL A 171 1.09 -6.01 14.08
C VAL A 171 1.70 -7.24 14.78
N GLU A 172 0.89 -8.02 15.46
CA GLU A 172 1.31 -9.28 16.11
C GLU A 172 1.77 -10.32 15.07
N PHE A 173 1.10 -10.43 13.94
CA PHE A 173 1.49 -11.31 12.84
C PHE A 173 2.79 -10.86 12.16
N ILE A 174 3.01 -9.56 11.97
CA ILE A 174 4.26 -9.01 11.41
C ILE A 174 5.42 -9.21 12.38
N SER A 175 5.16 -9.14 13.68
CA SER A 175 6.17 -9.35 14.71
C SER A 175 6.43 -10.83 15.07
N GLY A 176 5.58 -11.77 14.70
CA GLY A 176 5.66 -13.22 14.92
C GLY A 176 7.02 -13.76 15.37
N ASP A 177 7.66 -14.61 14.58
CA ASP A 177 8.97 -15.20 14.89
C ASP A 177 10.15 -14.18 14.92
N HIS A 178 9.90 -12.91 14.57
CA HIS A 178 10.89 -11.82 14.51
C HIS A 178 10.65 -10.71 15.56
N GLN A 179 9.89 -10.97 16.62
CA GLN A 179 9.56 -9.96 17.64
C GLN A 179 10.78 -9.23 18.21
N GLU A 180 11.88 -9.94 18.43
CA GLU A 180 13.10 -9.35 18.97
C GLU A 180 13.81 -8.44 17.95
N GLU A 181 13.85 -8.83 16.68
CA GLU A 181 14.45 -8.05 15.59
C GLU A 181 13.62 -6.81 15.29
N VAL A 182 12.30 -6.96 15.23
CA VAL A 182 11.36 -5.84 15.05
C VAL A 182 11.42 -4.89 16.23
N GLY A 183 11.54 -5.39 17.47
CA GLY A 183 11.72 -4.57 18.67
C GLY A 183 13.00 -3.74 18.64
N LYS A 184 14.11 -4.32 18.19
CA LYS A 184 15.39 -3.59 18.00
C LYS A 184 15.25 -2.51 16.93
N LEU A 185 14.62 -2.83 15.80
CA LEU A 185 14.41 -1.88 14.70
C LEU A 185 13.54 -0.68 15.13
N ILE A 186 12.50 -0.95 15.92
CA ILE A 186 11.62 0.08 16.50
C ILE A 186 12.43 1.02 17.39
N GLN A 187 13.32 0.49 18.24
CA GLN A 187 14.19 1.30 19.10
C GLN A 187 15.23 2.10 18.30
N GLU A 188 15.87 1.47 17.33
CA GLU A 188 16.88 2.13 16.46
C GLU A 188 16.29 3.26 15.62
N LEU A 189 15.06 3.11 15.14
CA LEU A 189 14.35 4.11 14.35
C LEU A 189 13.61 5.15 15.20
N GLY A 190 13.61 5.02 16.53
CA GLY A 190 12.87 5.91 17.44
C GLY A 190 11.36 5.91 17.22
N LEU A 191 10.82 4.79 16.72
CA LEU A 191 9.38 4.67 16.46
C LEU A 191 8.63 4.50 17.78
N VAL A 192 7.72 5.42 18.06
CA VAL A 192 6.83 5.36 19.23
C VAL A 192 5.48 4.85 18.75
N PHE A 193 5.13 3.63 19.13
CA PHE A 193 3.77 3.13 18.95
C PHE A 193 2.90 3.68 20.08
N PHE A 194 2.05 4.63 19.77
CA PHE A 194 1.06 5.12 20.73
C PHE A 194 0.08 3.99 21.05
N GLY A 195 0.22 3.37 22.24
CA GLY A 195 -0.78 2.51 22.81
C GLY A 195 -0.41 1.11 23.26
N ALA A 196 0.85 0.78 23.41
CA ALA A 196 1.24 -0.41 24.16
C ALA A 196 1.31 -0.11 25.66
N GLU A 197 0.22 0.34 26.28
CA GLU A 197 0.08 0.15 27.72
C GLU A 197 -0.20 -1.34 27.97
N LYS A 198 0.70 -1.95 28.71
CA LYS A 198 0.54 -3.32 29.21
C LYS A 198 -0.83 -3.43 29.88
N VAL A 199 -1.66 -4.32 29.36
CA VAL A 199 -2.77 -4.87 30.14
C VAL A 199 -2.10 -5.63 31.29
N SER A 200 -2.03 -5.01 32.46
CA SER A 200 -1.68 -5.69 33.67
C SER A 200 -2.79 -6.72 33.92
N GLU A 201 -2.43 -7.99 33.92
CA GLU A 201 -3.25 -9.05 34.42
C GLU A 201 -3.51 -8.78 35.92
N GLU A 202 -4.63 -8.14 36.24
CA GLU A 202 -5.18 -8.19 37.57
C GLU A 202 -5.87 -9.54 37.73
N THR A 203 -5.12 -10.52 38.21
CA THR A 203 -5.63 -11.68 38.86
C THR A 203 -6.22 -11.26 40.20
N SER A 204 -7.46 -10.84 40.23
CA SER A 204 -8.22 -10.79 41.47
C SER A 204 -8.88 -12.15 41.71
N GLY A 205 -8.14 -13.00 42.40
CA GLY A 205 -8.75 -14.08 43.14
C GLY A 205 -9.47 -13.51 44.35
N GLU A 206 -10.77 -13.52 44.32
CA GLU A 206 -11.60 -13.50 45.54
C GLU A 206 -12.52 -14.69 45.52
N ALA A 207 -12.20 -15.64 46.41
CA ALA A 207 -13.12 -16.65 46.88
C ALA A 207 -14.13 -15.97 47.82
N LEU A 208 -15.40 -16.20 47.60
CA LEU A 208 -16.47 -15.88 48.54
C LEU A 208 -16.93 -17.13 49.26
N PRO A 209 -17.39 -16.98 50.51
CA PRO A 209 -17.64 -18.05 51.48
C PRO A 209 -18.87 -18.89 51.16
#